data_29d35bb7fa78f7b70444b3f8acbed79c
#
_entry.id   29d35bb7fa78f7b70444b3f8acbed79c
#
_cell.length_a   1.000
_cell.length_b   1.000
_cell.length_c   1.000
_cell.angle_alpha   90.00
_cell.angle_beta   90.00
_cell.angle_gamma   90.00
#
_symmetry.space_group_name_H-M   'P 1'
#
loop_
_entity.id
_entity.type
_entity.pdbx_description
1 polymer ?
#
loop_
_entity_poly.entity_id
_entity_poly.type
_entity_poly.pdbx_seq_one_letter_code
_entity_poly.pdbx_strand_id
1 'polypeptide(L)'
;MKAIITKYPVLTLCIIVLGIQFGIVVVAGSMIPDGVRLHDAPAAHMIFRFRVFWPLVFAVILTYYIEGREGLGRLFGSYRVWRVPKRFYGLALTWKFLFCYLAWAIADLTGLLPWPGASSSGFFTKDEGGIGDLLWSMPFIVGIALVEETTWMKFCVTRLQARYSAFVSCALTGIAWGLWYLPMLLLHEGVPDGVPWYMFLLSMVGLALLLGWVYNMTHSGLVLLIMQVISNIAFFVMPALPTWHKMDASYVIAFIWIEVSIVALLLLRYGAKELGTKPRPTWFNNGRSDAADERTGAVTDDALVANG
;
A
#
# COMPACT_ATOMS: atom_id res chain seq x y z
N MET A 1 -9.32 28.58 -5.75
CA MET A 1 -9.43 27.10 -5.52
C MET A 1 -8.35 26.32 -6.27
N LYS A 2 -8.18 26.47 -7.59
CA LYS A 2 -7.13 25.73 -8.36
C LYS A 2 -5.73 25.89 -7.76
N ALA A 3 -5.32 27.13 -7.40
CA ALA A 3 -4.01 27.39 -6.81
C ALA A 3 -3.74 26.62 -5.51
N ILE A 4 -4.73 26.46 -4.65
CA ILE A 4 -4.60 25.70 -3.39
C ILE A 4 -4.47 24.20 -3.68
N ILE A 5 -5.30 23.66 -4.57
CA ILE A 5 -5.26 22.26 -4.99
C ILE A 5 -3.89 21.91 -5.60
N THR A 6 -3.37 22.78 -6.48
CA THR A 6 -2.05 22.58 -7.10
C THR A 6 -0.91 22.69 -6.07
N LYS A 7 -1.04 23.55 -5.07
CA LYS A 7 -0.02 23.73 -4.02
C LYS A 7 0.03 22.57 -3.04
N TYR A 8 -1.14 21.97 -2.72
CA TYR A 8 -1.28 20.92 -1.71
C TYR A 8 -2.07 19.70 -2.23
N PRO A 9 -1.64 19.05 -3.32
CA PRO A 9 -2.43 18.00 -3.97
C PRO A 9 -2.65 16.78 -3.08
N VAL A 10 -1.65 16.37 -2.28
CA VAL A 10 -1.76 15.23 -1.36
C VAL A 10 -2.76 15.52 -0.24
N LEU A 11 -2.67 16.69 0.39
CA LEU A 11 -3.62 17.09 1.43
C LEU A 11 -5.06 17.17 0.88
N THR A 12 -5.22 17.71 -0.32
CA THR A 12 -6.53 17.78 -1.00
C THR A 12 -7.10 16.38 -1.21
N LEU A 13 -6.27 15.45 -1.72
CA LEU A 13 -6.69 14.06 -1.89
C LEU A 13 -7.11 13.44 -0.55
N CYS A 14 -6.28 13.57 0.49
CA CYS A 14 -6.56 12.99 1.80
C CYS A 14 -7.88 13.51 2.38
N ILE A 15 -8.14 14.82 2.34
CA ILE A 15 -9.39 15.41 2.85
C ILE A 15 -10.61 14.81 2.12
N ILE A 16 -10.57 14.75 0.79
CA ILE A 16 -11.66 14.21 -0.02
C ILE A 16 -11.89 12.73 0.29
N VAL A 17 -10.82 11.95 0.25
CA VAL A 17 -10.89 10.48 0.39
C VAL A 17 -11.30 10.08 1.80
N LEU A 18 -10.79 10.75 2.84
CA LEU A 18 -11.20 10.50 4.23
C LEU A 18 -12.65 10.90 4.47
N GLY A 19 -13.10 12.04 3.94
CA GLY A 19 -14.48 12.47 4.05
C GLY A 19 -15.47 11.51 3.38
N ILE A 20 -15.13 11.05 2.16
CA ILE A 20 -15.94 10.05 1.44
C ILE A 20 -15.96 8.72 2.17
N GLN A 21 -14.81 8.26 2.66
CA GLN A 21 -14.70 7.02 3.43
C GLN A 21 -15.61 7.05 4.65
N PHE A 22 -15.55 8.14 5.45
CA PHE A 22 -16.41 8.32 6.61
C PHE A 22 -17.89 8.31 6.21
N GLY A 23 -18.26 9.07 5.18
CA GLY A 23 -19.63 9.11 4.68
C GLY A 23 -20.16 7.74 4.23
N ILE A 24 -19.36 6.97 3.49
CA ILE A 24 -19.72 5.62 3.05
C ILE A 24 -19.91 4.68 4.25
N VAL A 25 -19.02 4.74 5.23
CA VAL A 25 -19.11 3.90 6.43
C VAL A 25 -20.38 4.21 7.22
N VAL A 26 -20.72 5.50 7.40
CA VAL A 26 -21.97 5.93 8.06
C VAL A 26 -23.19 5.44 7.29
N VAL A 27 -23.21 5.61 5.96
CA VAL A 27 -24.34 5.13 5.11
C VAL A 27 -24.45 3.61 5.18
N ALA A 28 -23.36 2.87 4.99
CA ALA A 28 -23.38 1.42 5.11
C ALA A 28 -23.87 0.97 6.49
N GLY A 29 -23.36 1.61 7.55
CA GLY A 29 -23.78 1.31 8.93
C GLY A 29 -25.27 1.51 9.17
N SER A 30 -25.86 2.59 8.63
CA SER A 30 -27.31 2.85 8.75
C SER A 30 -28.21 1.83 8.01
N MET A 31 -27.61 1.01 7.13
CA MET A 31 -28.31 -0.03 6.37
C MET A 31 -28.17 -1.44 6.99
N ILE A 32 -27.40 -1.57 8.07
CA ILE A 32 -27.22 -2.84 8.76
C ILE A 32 -28.30 -2.96 9.82
N PRO A 33 -29.13 -4.02 9.78
CA PRO A 33 -30.12 -4.26 10.85
C PRO A 33 -29.43 -4.55 12.19
N ASP A 34 -30.11 -4.26 13.29
CA ASP A 34 -29.61 -4.54 14.63
C ASP A 34 -29.23 -6.01 14.81
N GLY A 35 -28.02 -6.24 15.34
CA GLY A 35 -27.50 -7.59 15.58
C GLY A 35 -27.01 -8.35 14.33
N VAL A 36 -27.09 -7.74 13.14
CA VAL A 36 -26.57 -8.29 11.89
C VAL A 36 -25.16 -7.76 11.62
N ARG A 37 -24.28 -8.58 11.07
CA ARG A 37 -22.94 -8.16 10.65
C ARG A 37 -22.96 -7.57 9.24
N LEU A 38 -21.97 -6.74 8.91
CA LEU A 38 -21.86 -6.09 7.61
C LEU A 38 -21.91 -7.11 6.45
N HIS A 39 -21.20 -8.23 6.54
CA HIS A 39 -21.15 -9.23 5.47
C HIS A 39 -22.48 -9.99 5.27
N ASP A 40 -23.35 -10.01 6.28
CA ASP A 40 -24.68 -10.62 6.22
C ASP A 40 -25.76 -9.63 5.75
N ALA A 41 -25.37 -8.36 5.49
CA ALA A 41 -26.22 -7.29 4.95
C ALA A 41 -25.80 -6.96 3.50
N PRO A 42 -26.31 -7.64 2.46
CA PRO A 42 -25.75 -7.60 1.09
C PRO A 42 -25.65 -6.19 0.50
N ALA A 43 -26.66 -5.34 0.70
CA ALA A 43 -26.66 -3.97 0.16
C ALA A 43 -25.61 -3.08 0.85
N ALA A 44 -25.53 -3.14 2.19
CA ALA A 44 -24.53 -2.43 2.97
C ALA A 44 -23.11 -2.91 2.61
N HIS A 45 -22.93 -4.23 2.51
CA HIS A 45 -21.66 -4.86 2.15
C HIS A 45 -21.22 -4.45 0.73
N MET A 46 -22.12 -4.39 -0.24
CA MET A 46 -21.80 -3.95 -1.60
C MET A 46 -21.30 -2.50 -1.60
N ILE A 47 -22.02 -1.57 -0.97
CA ILE A 47 -21.61 -0.17 -0.85
C ILE A 47 -20.24 -0.07 -0.17
N PHE A 48 -20.06 -0.80 0.94
CA PHE A 48 -18.82 -0.84 1.67
C PHE A 48 -17.65 -1.38 0.82
N ARG A 49 -17.87 -2.42 0.02
CA ARG A 49 -16.81 -2.96 -0.88
C ARG A 49 -16.35 -1.96 -1.90
N PHE A 50 -17.26 -1.20 -2.51
CA PHE A 50 -16.90 -0.23 -3.55
C PHE A 50 -16.14 0.99 -3.03
N ARG A 51 -16.11 1.24 -1.70
CA ARG A 51 -15.34 2.34 -1.11
C ARG A 51 -13.87 2.33 -1.50
N VAL A 52 -13.30 1.16 -1.75
CA VAL A 52 -11.86 0.99 -2.01
C VAL A 52 -11.40 1.67 -3.31
N PHE A 53 -12.30 1.93 -4.25
CA PHE A 53 -11.94 2.50 -5.54
C PHE A 53 -11.86 4.03 -5.56
N TRP A 54 -12.47 4.73 -4.60
CA TRP A 54 -12.52 6.19 -4.56
C TRP A 54 -11.13 6.86 -4.46
N PRO A 55 -10.15 6.33 -3.72
CA PRO A 55 -8.82 6.92 -3.67
C PRO A 55 -8.20 7.05 -5.06
N LEU A 56 -8.27 6.01 -5.90
CA LEU A 56 -7.76 6.07 -7.27
C LEU A 56 -8.56 7.02 -8.15
N VAL A 57 -9.89 7.00 -8.05
CA VAL A 57 -10.76 7.89 -8.83
C VAL A 57 -10.35 9.35 -8.59
N PHE A 58 -10.20 9.76 -7.33
CA PHE A 58 -9.80 11.13 -7.01
C PHE A 58 -8.33 11.42 -7.30
N ALA A 59 -7.43 10.46 -7.16
CA ALA A 59 -6.04 10.63 -7.61
C ALA A 59 -5.95 10.89 -9.11
N VAL A 60 -6.75 10.17 -9.93
CA VAL A 60 -6.84 10.38 -11.38
C VAL A 60 -7.45 11.75 -11.69
N ILE A 61 -8.60 12.09 -11.09
CA ILE A 61 -9.28 13.38 -11.29
C ILE A 61 -8.36 14.54 -10.94
N LEU A 62 -7.74 14.52 -9.76
CA LEU A 62 -6.83 15.58 -9.31
C LEU A 62 -5.59 15.69 -10.21
N THR A 63 -5.01 14.54 -10.59
CA THR A 63 -3.87 14.53 -11.50
C THR A 63 -4.24 15.13 -12.85
N TYR A 64 -5.36 14.74 -13.43
CA TYR A 64 -5.81 15.30 -14.71
C TYR A 64 -6.14 16.80 -14.60
N TYR A 65 -6.80 17.21 -13.52
CA TYR A 65 -7.14 18.61 -13.27
C TYR A 65 -5.92 19.52 -13.13
N ILE A 66 -4.85 19.01 -12.50
CA ILE A 66 -3.61 19.79 -12.25
C ILE A 66 -2.70 19.78 -13.48
N GLU A 67 -2.48 18.61 -14.11
CA GLU A 67 -1.39 18.34 -15.06
C GLU A 67 -1.87 17.74 -16.39
N GLY A 68 -3.17 17.50 -16.56
CA GLY A 68 -3.73 16.94 -17.78
C GLY A 68 -3.25 15.50 -18.07
N ARG A 69 -3.17 15.17 -19.35
CA ARG A 69 -2.76 13.83 -19.83
C ARG A 69 -1.33 13.47 -19.47
N GLU A 70 -0.44 14.44 -19.41
CA GLU A 70 0.96 14.23 -19.04
C GLU A 70 1.07 13.76 -17.58
N GLY A 71 0.30 14.38 -16.67
CA GLY A 71 0.19 13.92 -15.28
C GLY A 71 -0.29 12.48 -15.16
N LEU A 72 -1.28 12.05 -15.97
CA LEU A 72 -1.72 10.65 -15.99
C LEU A 72 -0.61 9.73 -16.49
N GLY A 73 0.17 10.15 -17.48
CA GLY A 73 1.35 9.42 -17.93
C GLY A 73 2.37 9.21 -16.79
N ARG A 74 2.58 10.24 -15.94
CA ARG A 74 3.44 10.12 -14.74
C ARG A 74 2.81 9.20 -13.68
N LEU A 75 1.51 9.31 -13.43
CA LEU A 75 0.80 8.51 -12.43
C LEU A 75 0.94 7.00 -12.71
N PHE A 76 0.76 6.58 -13.95
CA PHE A 76 0.80 5.17 -14.34
C PHE A 76 2.14 4.71 -14.92
N GLY A 77 3.08 5.63 -15.19
CA GLY A 77 4.34 5.33 -15.87
C GLY A 77 5.24 4.32 -15.15
N SER A 78 5.18 4.25 -13.81
CA SER A 78 5.98 3.33 -13.01
C SER A 78 5.63 1.85 -13.23
N TYR A 79 4.43 1.54 -13.73
CA TYR A 79 4.02 0.16 -14.06
C TYR A 79 4.74 -0.40 -15.29
N ARG A 80 5.33 0.46 -16.12
CA ARG A 80 6.15 0.06 -17.27
C ARG A 80 7.59 -0.31 -16.90
N VAL A 81 8.00 -0.07 -15.65
CA VAL A 81 9.33 -0.38 -15.15
C VAL A 81 9.35 -1.84 -14.67
N TRP A 82 9.65 -2.77 -15.58
CA TRP A 82 9.70 -4.20 -15.29
C TRP A 82 11.13 -4.76 -15.22
N ARG A 83 12.12 -4.03 -15.78
CA ARG A 83 13.53 -4.45 -15.76
C ARG A 83 14.20 -4.07 -14.44
N VAL A 84 13.93 -4.86 -13.40
CA VAL A 84 14.49 -4.70 -12.06
C VAL A 84 15.24 -5.97 -11.64
N PRO A 85 16.17 -5.91 -10.66
CA PRO A 85 16.86 -7.10 -10.17
C PRO A 85 15.88 -8.18 -9.70
N LYS A 86 16.08 -9.44 -10.12
CA LYS A 86 15.17 -10.58 -9.84
C LYS A 86 14.88 -10.78 -8.35
N ARG A 87 15.80 -10.40 -7.46
CA ARG A 87 15.62 -10.47 -6.01
C ARG A 87 14.39 -9.69 -5.53
N PHE A 88 14.00 -8.59 -6.18
CA PHE A 88 12.81 -7.83 -5.81
C PHE A 88 11.52 -8.52 -6.23
N TYR A 89 11.52 -9.28 -7.31
CA TYR A 89 10.40 -10.16 -7.65
C TYR A 89 10.29 -11.33 -6.67
N GLY A 90 11.41 -11.94 -6.27
CA GLY A 90 11.43 -12.95 -5.22
C GLY A 90 10.87 -12.40 -3.90
N LEU A 91 11.33 -11.22 -3.48
CA LEU A 91 10.78 -10.54 -2.31
C LEU A 91 9.28 -10.30 -2.46
N ALA A 92 8.82 -9.72 -3.58
CA ALA A 92 7.42 -9.40 -3.81
C ALA A 92 6.50 -10.63 -3.72
N LEU A 93 6.97 -11.79 -4.17
CA LEU A 93 6.20 -13.03 -4.16
C LEU A 93 6.19 -13.74 -2.80
N THR A 94 7.11 -13.43 -1.89
CA THR A 94 7.29 -14.21 -0.66
C THR A 94 7.11 -13.41 0.63
N TRP A 95 7.27 -12.08 0.60
CA TRP A 95 7.41 -11.25 1.79
C TRP A 95 6.30 -11.43 2.83
N LYS A 96 5.04 -11.42 2.37
CA LYS A 96 3.89 -11.48 3.29
C LYS A 96 3.77 -12.84 3.95
N PHE A 97 3.95 -13.92 3.18
CA PHE A 97 3.97 -15.26 3.73
C PHE A 97 5.10 -15.44 4.75
N LEU A 98 6.30 -14.93 4.45
CA LEU A 98 7.42 -14.99 5.39
C LEU A 98 7.11 -14.25 6.68
N PHE A 99 6.49 -13.07 6.61
CA PHE A 99 6.10 -12.31 7.81
C PHE A 99 5.04 -13.05 8.63
N CYS A 100 4.03 -13.63 7.96
CA CYS A 100 2.99 -14.38 8.62
C CYS A 100 3.52 -15.63 9.33
N TYR A 101 4.32 -16.43 8.63
CA TYR A 101 4.92 -17.63 9.21
C TYR A 101 5.91 -17.30 10.33
N LEU A 102 6.68 -16.21 10.22
CA LEU A 102 7.55 -15.76 11.29
C LEU A 102 6.75 -15.31 12.51
N ALA A 103 5.63 -14.61 12.33
CA ALA A 103 4.74 -14.22 13.43
C ALA A 103 4.17 -15.45 14.16
N TRP A 104 3.71 -16.44 13.39
CA TRP A 104 3.23 -17.69 13.96
C TRP A 104 4.33 -18.48 14.67
N ALA A 105 5.52 -18.57 14.10
CA ALA A 105 6.65 -19.23 14.74
C ALA A 105 7.03 -18.57 16.07
N ILE A 106 7.02 -17.23 16.13
CA ILE A 106 7.26 -16.50 17.39
C ILE A 106 6.14 -16.78 18.40
N ALA A 107 4.88 -16.76 17.97
CA ALA A 107 3.73 -17.02 18.82
C ALA A 107 3.77 -18.45 19.42
N ASP A 108 4.14 -19.44 18.62
CA ASP A 108 4.30 -20.84 19.06
C ASP A 108 5.48 -21.00 20.02
N LEU A 109 6.65 -20.47 19.69
CA LEU A 109 7.85 -20.53 20.54
C LEU A 109 7.68 -19.82 21.89
N THR A 110 6.84 -18.78 21.93
CA THR A 110 6.52 -18.05 23.17
C THR A 110 5.35 -18.66 23.94
N GLY A 111 4.72 -19.70 23.42
CA GLY A 111 3.55 -20.35 24.03
C GLY A 111 2.26 -19.52 23.98
N LEU A 112 2.22 -18.47 23.16
CA LEU A 112 1.03 -17.61 23.01
C LEU A 112 -0.04 -18.30 22.18
N LEU A 113 0.34 -18.93 21.07
CA LEU A 113 -0.56 -19.60 20.14
C LEU A 113 0.13 -20.84 19.55
N PRO A 114 -0.57 -21.98 19.41
CA PRO A 114 0.00 -23.16 18.77
C PRO A 114 0.20 -22.92 17.26
N TRP A 115 1.20 -23.58 16.68
CA TRP A 115 1.45 -23.57 15.24
C TRP A 115 0.24 -24.10 14.46
N PRO A 116 -0.36 -23.32 13.50
CA PRO A 116 -1.59 -23.71 12.84
C PRO A 116 -1.39 -24.68 11.67
N GLY A 117 -0.16 -25.13 11.40
CA GLY A 117 0.19 -25.89 10.21
C GLY A 117 0.51 -25.00 9.00
N ALA A 118 0.31 -25.51 7.79
CA ALA A 118 0.59 -24.80 6.55
C ALA A 118 -0.42 -23.67 6.24
N SER A 119 -1.60 -23.72 6.82
CA SER A 119 -2.66 -22.73 6.67
C SER A 119 -3.51 -22.66 7.95
N SER A 120 -3.81 -21.45 8.38
CA SER A 120 -4.73 -21.20 9.49
C SER A 120 -6.15 -20.86 9.02
N SER A 121 -6.36 -20.71 7.71
CA SER A 121 -7.64 -20.29 7.10
C SER A 121 -8.50 -21.47 6.60
N GLY A 122 -8.04 -22.71 6.70
CA GLY A 122 -8.73 -23.84 6.08
C GLY A 122 -8.60 -23.90 4.54
N PHE A 123 -7.81 -23.03 3.93
CA PHE A 123 -7.66 -22.92 2.48
C PHE A 123 -7.35 -24.25 1.78
N PHE A 124 -6.51 -25.09 2.38
CA PHE A 124 -6.12 -26.38 1.81
C PHE A 124 -7.13 -27.52 2.10
N THR A 125 -8.05 -27.33 3.04
CA THR A 125 -9.03 -28.35 3.45
C THR A 125 -10.37 -28.25 2.75
N LYS A 126 -10.57 -27.22 1.90
CA LYS A 126 -11.81 -26.90 1.19
C LYS A 126 -12.99 -26.48 2.07
N ASP A 127 -12.81 -26.36 3.38
CA ASP A 127 -13.91 -26.02 4.29
C ASP A 127 -14.30 -24.54 4.20
N GLU A 128 -13.42 -23.69 3.66
CA GLU A 128 -13.64 -22.25 3.49
C GLU A 128 -13.14 -21.78 2.11
N GLY A 129 -13.82 -22.13 1.04
CA GLY A 129 -13.68 -21.52 -0.28
C GLY A 129 -12.52 -22.00 -1.17
N GLY A 130 -11.35 -22.19 -0.66
CA GLY A 130 -10.20 -22.74 -1.40
C GLY A 130 -9.76 -21.96 -2.63
N ILE A 131 -9.13 -22.66 -3.60
CA ILE A 131 -8.57 -22.06 -4.82
C ILE A 131 -9.66 -21.42 -5.71
N GLY A 132 -10.87 -22.00 -5.73
CA GLY A 132 -11.97 -21.48 -6.56
C GLY A 132 -12.36 -20.06 -6.17
N ASP A 133 -12.53 -19.81 -4.88
CA ASP A 133 -12.90 -18.49 -4.36
C ASP A 133 -11.74 -17.49 -4.50
N LEU A 134 -10.50 -17.93 -4.35
CA LEU A 134 -9.34 -17.10 -4.64
C LEU A 134 -9.35 -16.65 -6.10
N LEU A 135 -9.53 -17.58 -7.05
CA LEU A 135 -9.55 -17.24 -8.47
C LEU A 135 -10.71 -16.31 -8.82
N TRP A 136 -11.89 -16.53 -8.22
CA TRP A 136 -13.04 -15.63 -8.36
C TRP A 136 -12.79 -14.23 -7.82
N SER A 137 -12.02 -14.13 -6.74
CA SER A 137 -11.68 -12.86 -6.08
C SER A 137 -10.51 -12.13 -6.75
N MET A 138 -9.73 -12.78 -7.61
CA MET A 138 -8.52 -12.19 -8.22
C MET A 138 -8.75 -10.84 -8.91
N PRO A 139 -9.81 -10.62 -9.72
CA PRO A 139 -10.01 -9.31 -10.34
C PRO A 139 -10.18 -8.18 -9.31
N PHE A 140 -10.87 -8.47 -8.20
CA PHE A 140 -11.06 -7.52 -7.11
C PHE A 140 -9.76 -7.30 -6.33
N ILE A 141 -9.01 -8.36 -6.03
CA ILE A 141 -7.69 -8.30 -5.37
C ILE A 141 -6.72 -7.43 -6.17
N VAL A 142 -6.60 -7.67 -7.48
CA VAL A 142 -5.74 -6.87 -8.36
C VAL A 142 -6.24 -5.43 -8.44
N GLY A 143 -7.55 -5.23 -8.51
CA GLY A 143 -8.17 -3.91 -8.51
C GLY A 143 -7.82 -3.10 -7.26
N ILE A 144 -7.98 -3.67 -6.07
CA ILE A 144 -7.59 -3.03 -4.79
C ILE A 144 -6.09 -2.72 -4.78
N ALA A 145 -5.25 -3.69 -5.12
CA ALA A 145 -3.80 -3.50 -5.15
C ALA A 145 -3.40 -2.34 -6.09
N LEU A 146 -4.02 -2.24 -7.26
CA LEU A 146 -3.79 -1.14 -8.19
C LEU A 146 -4.19 0.22 -7.60
N VAL A 147 -5.35 0.27 -6.92
CA VAL A 147 -5.83 1.48 -6.25
C VAL A 147 -4.84 1.94 -5.19
N GLU A 148 -4.46 1.05 -4.31
CA GLU A 148 -3.63 1.36 -3.15
C GLU A 148 -2.24 1.80 -3.57
N GLU A 149 -1.57 1.06 -4.47
CA GLU A 149 -0.24 1.39 -4.94
C GLU A 149 -0.21 2.68 -5.75
N THR A 150 -1.20 2.89 -6.63
CA THR A 150 -1.26 4.11 -7.44
C THR A 150 -1.53 5.32 -6.58
N THR A 151 -2.43 5.22 -5.60
CA THR A 151 -2.83 6.34 -4.77
C THR A 151 -1.80 6.65 -3.70
N TRP A 152 -1.48 5.66 -2.87
CA TRP A 152 -0.64 5.91 -1.70
C TRP A 152 0.83 6.01 -2.07
N MET A 153 1.34 5.06 -2.85
CA MET A 153 2.76 5.07 -3.18
C MET A 153 3.09 6.03 -4.33
N LYS A 154 2.37 5.93 -5.47
CA LYS A 154 2.73 6.77 -6.61
C LYS A 154 2.24 8.21 -6.45
N PHE A 155 0.98 8.45 -6.12
CA PHE A 155 0.48 9.83 -6.01
C PHE A 155 0.98 10.53 -4.75
N CYS A 156 0.86 9.91 -3.55
CA CYS A 156 1.19 10.55 -2.29
C CYS A 156 2.70 10.55 -2.01
N VAL A 157 3.34 9.37 -1.94
CA VAL A 157 4.76 9.29 -1.54
C VAL A 157 5.64 10.09 -2.48
N THR A 158 5.51 9.94 -3.82
CA THR A 158 6.42 10.64 -4.74
C THR A 158 6.24 12.16 -4.74
N ARG A 159 5.02 12.66 -4.49
CA ARG A 159 4.78 14.10 -4.35
C ARG A 159 5.35 14.64 -3.03
N LEU A 160 5.24 13.88 -1.96
CA LEU A 160 5.83 14.24 -0.66
C LEU A 160 7.36 14.15 -0.70
N GLN A 161 7.94 13.17 -1.38
CA GLN A 161 9.39 13.02 -1.55
C GLN A 161 10.05 14.18 -2.29
N ALA A 162 9.28 14.99 -3.02
CA ALA A 162 9.79 16.23 -3.60
C ALA A 162 10.14 17.31 -2.54
N ARG A 163 9.58 17.19 -1.32
CA ARG A 163 9.75 18.19 -0.24
C ARG A 163 10.35 17.61 1.04
N TYR A 164 10.11 16.34 1.32
CA TYR A 164 10.46 15.68 2.58
C TYR A 164 11.38 14.47 2.32
N SER A 165 12.04 14.00 3.36
CA SER A 165 12.79 12.73 3.30
C SER A 165 11.87 11.56 2.95
N ALA A 166 12.46 10.45 2.50
CA ALA A 166 11.71 9.23 2.21
C ALA A 166 10.94 8.73 3.44
N PHE A 167 11.59 8.75 4.62
CA PHE A 167 10.94 8.38 5.88
C PHE A 167 9.69 9.21 6.17
N VAL A 168 9.82 10.55 6.14
CA VAL A 168 8.69 11.44 6.44
C VAL A 168 7.57 11.27 5.41
N SER A 169 7.92 11.13 4.14
CA SER A 169 6.94 10.96 3.06
C SER A 169 6.14 9.66 3.20
N CYS A 170 6.83 8.55 3.49
CA CYS A 170 6.17 7.26 3.72
C CYS A 170 5.38 7.26 5.02
N ALA A 171 5.91 7.83 6.11
CA ALA A 171 5.21 7.89 7.39
C ALA A 171 3.91 8.71 7.29
N LEU A 172 3.95 9.91 6.70
CA LEU A 172 2.76 10.73 6.47
C LEU A 172 1.73 10.00 5.57
N THR A 173 2.21 9.29 4.55
CA THR A 173 1.32 8.49 3.70
C THR A 173 0.72 7.31 4.47
N GLY A 174 1.51 6.60 5.26
CA GLY A 174 1.04 5.48 6.09
C GLY A 174 0.01 5.93 7.13
N ILE A 175 0.21 7.11 7.75
CA ILE A 175 -0.78 7.72 8.64
C ILE A 175 -2.09 8.02 7.87
N ALA A 176 -2.01 8.66 6.72
CA ALA A 176 -3.20 8.98 5.91
C ALA A 176 -3.93 7.72 5.45
N TRP A 177 -3.19 6.70 5.03
CA TRP A 177 -3.73 5.40 4.64
C TRP A 177 -4.37 4.66 5.81
N GLY A 178 -3.73 4.66 6.98
CA GLY A 178 -4.30 4.10 8.21
C GLY A 178 -5.56 4.83 8.66
N LEU A 179 -5.57 6.17 8.62
CA LEU A 179 -6.75 6.97 8.93
C LEU A 179 -7.93 6.68 7.97
N TRP A 180 -7.64 6.32 6.72
CA TRP A 180 -8.66 5.90 5.77
C TRP A 180 -9.33 4.58 6.16
N TYR A 181 -8.64 3.69 6.86
CA TYR A 181 -9.22 2.46 7.40
C TYR A 181 -10.00 2.67 8.71
N LEU A 182 -9.62 3.64 9.56
CA LEU A 182 -10.18 3.81 10.91
C LEU A 182 -11.71 3.89 10.99
N PRO A 183 -12.45 4.57 10.05
CA PRO A 183 -13.91 4.59 10.12
C PRO A 183 -14.56 3.21 10.09
N MET A 184 -13.86 2.19 9.56
CA MET A 184 -14.36 0.81 9.52
C MET A 184 -14.58 0.20 10.91
N LEU A 185 -13.90 0.71 11.93
CA LEU A 185 -14.10 0.31 13.32
C LEU A 185 -15.53 0.55 13.80
N LEU A 186 -16.23 1.53 13.23
CA LEU A 186 -17.66 1.78 13.52
C LEU A 186 -18.56 0.61 13.07
N LEU A 187 -18.07 -0.23 12.17
CA LEU A 187 -18.76 -1.42 11.66
C LEU A 187 -18.16 -2.72 12.20
N HIS A 188 -17.30 -2.63 13.23
CA HIS A 188 -16.50 -3.76 13.73
C HIS A 188 -15.66 -4.46 12.64
N GLU A 189 -15.18 -3.67 11.67
CA GLU A 189 -14.34 -4.13 10.57
C GLU A 189 -12.95 -3.49 10.65
N GLY A 190 -11.97 -4.10 10.02
CA GLY A 190 -10.64 -3.52 9.81
C GLY A 190 -9.61 -3.86 10.87
N VAL A 191 -9.92 -3.77 12.16
CA VAL A 191 -8.99 -4.11 13.25
C VAL A 191 -9.60 -5.22 14.11
N PRO A 192 -8.90 -6.33 14.37
CA PRO A 192 -9.39 -7.41 15.22
C PRO A 192 -9.65 -6.93 16.64
N ASP A 193 -10.62 -7.57 17.31
CA ASP A 193 -10.89 -7.31 18.71
C ASP A 193 -9.63 -7.52 19.56
N GLY A 194 -9.38 -6.61 20.49
CA GLY A 194 -8.18 -6.65 21.36
C GLY A 194 -6.92 -6.02 20.74
N VAL A 195 -6.91 -5.65 19.46
CA VAL A 195 -5.81 -4.90 18.87
C VAL A 195 -6.09 -3.39 18.99
N PRO A 196 -5.26 -2.62 19.70
CA PRO A 196 -5.44 -1.17 19.79
C PRO A 196 -5.33 -0.51 18.41
N TRP A 197 -6.23 0.44 18.11
CA TRP A 197 -6.25 1.15 16.82
C TRP A 197 -4.91 1.82 16.45
N TYR A 198 -4.16 2.31 17.43
CA TYR A 198 -2.86 2.93 17.20
C TYR A 198 -1.79 1.91 16.79
N MET A 199 -1.91 0.64 17.20
CA MET A 199 -1.03 -0.44 16.71
C MET A 199 -1.31 -0.73 15.23
N PHE A 200 -2.57 -0.72 14.82
CA PHE A 200 -2.93 -0.80 13.41
C PHE A 200 -2.34 0.39 12.61
N LEU A 201 -2.46 1.60 13.15
CA LEU A 201 -1.87 2.78 12.50
C LEU A 201 -0.34 2.66 12.37
N LEU A 202 0.31 2.11 13.40
CA LEU A 202 1.76 1.80 13.36
C LEU A 202 2.11 0.81 12.25
N SER A 203 1.30 -0.26 12.09
CA SER A 203 1.46 -1.21 10.98
C SER A 203 1.31 -0.55 9.61
N MET A 204 0.33 0.34 9.44
CA MET A 204 0.17 1.06 8.17
C MET A 204 1.35 1.98 7.84
N VAL A 205 1.96 2.58 8.86
CA VAL A 205 3.22 3.33 8.71
C VAL A 205 4.37 2.40 8.35
N GLY A 206 4.46 1.24 9.01
CA GLY A 206 5.45 0.19 8.71
C GLY A 206 5.34 -0.30 7.26
N LEU A 207 4.12 -0.63 6.84
CA LEU A 207 3.83 -1.06 5.47
C LEU A 207 4.24 0.01 4.44
N ALA A 208 3.86 1.26 4.66
CA ALA A 208 4.21 2.35 3.75
C ALA A 208 5.73 2.58 3.67
N LEU A 209 6.47 2.38 4.76
CA LEU A 209 7.93 2.46 4.78
C LEU A 209 8.58 1.26 4.05
N LEU A 210 8.05 0.05 4.23
CA LEU A 210 8.52 -1.14 3.54
C LEU A 210 8.31 -1.03 2.03
N LEU A 211 7.11 -0.66 1.60
CA LEU A 211 6.78 -0.43 0.19
C LEU A 211 7.59 0.74 -0.39
N GLY A 212 7.75 1.82 0.38
CA GLY A 212 8.59 2.97 0.02
C GLY A 212 10.04 2.59 -0.22
N TRP A 213 10.61 1.74 0.64
CA TRP A 213 11.95 1.20 0.42
C TRP A 213 12.04 0.42 -0.89
N VAL A 214 11.12 -0.50 -1.15
CA VAL A 214 11.11 -1.26 -2.41
C VAL A 214 10.95 -0.34 -3.61
N TYR A 215 10.07 0.66 -3.51
CA TYR A 215 9.88 1.63 -4.58
C TYR A 215 11.13 2.47 -4.83
N ASN A 216 11.79 2.97 -3.78
CA ASN A 216 13.02 3.76 -3.90
C ASN A 216 14.20 2.92 -4.45
N MET A 217 14.20 1.61 -4.23
CA MET A 217 15.21 0.69 -4.78
C MET A 217 14.95 0.32 -6.25
N THR A 218 13.68 0.26 -6.66
CA THR A 218 13.28 -0.32 -7.96
C THR A 218 12.71 0.70 -8.93
N HIS A 219 12.07 1.76 -8.45
CA HIS A 219 11.23 2.71 -9.19
C HIS A 219 10.07 2.02 -9.94
N SER A 220 9.71 0.81 -9.54
CA SER A 220 8.76 -0.07 -10.23
C SER A 220 7.42 -0.14 -9.48
N GLY A 221 6.39 0.43 -10.06
CA GLY A 221 5.01 0.22 -9.61
C GLY A 221 4.53 -1.22 -9.83
N LEU A 222 5.12 -1.93 -10.82
CA LEU A 222 4.78 -3.33 -11.06
C LEU A 222 5.22 -4.24 -9.90
N VAL A 223 6.42 -4.03 -9.36
CA VAL A 223 6.91 -4.79 -8.19
C VAL A 223 6.02 -4.53 -6.98
N LEU A 224 5.64 -3.27 -6.73
CA LEU A 224 4.72 -2.93 -5.64
C LEU A 224 3.34 -3.56 -5.84
N LEU A 225 2.81 -3.52 -7.06
CA LEU A 225 1.53 -4.16 -7.39
C LEU A 225 1.56 -5.65 -7.05
N ILE A 226 2.64 -6.35 -7.42
CA ILE A 226 2.83 -7.77 -7.08
C ILE A 226 2.89 -7.94 -5.57
N MET A 227 3.62 -7.10 -4.84
CA MET A 227 3.69 -7.16 -3.36
C MET A 227 2.30 -7.03 -2.75
N GLN A 228 1.48 -6.10 -3.22
CA GLN A 228 0.15 -5.87 -2.68
C GLN A 228 -0.83 -6.97 -3.06
N VAL A 229 -0.77 -7.49 -4.29
CA VAL A 229 -1.55 -8.67 -4.70
C VAL A 229 -1.21 -9.86 -3.83
N ILE A 230 0.07 -10.14 -3.60
CA ILE A 230 0.50 -11.24 -2.73
C ILE A 230 0.09 -10.98 -1.27
N SER A 231 0.14 -9.75 -0.78
CA SER A 231 -0.38 -9.40 0.54
C SER A 231 -1.86 -9.78 0.68
N ASN A 232 -2.67 -9.47 -0.32
CA ASN A 232 -4.09 -9.78 -0.31
C ASN A 232 -4.37 -11.28 -0.50
N ILE A 233 -3.57 -12.00 -1.31
CA ILE A 233 -3.66 -13.45 -1.44
C ILE A 233 -3.31 -14.16 -0.12
N ALA A 234 -2.34 -13.64 0.61
CA ALA A 234 -1.92 -14.26 1.88
C ALA A 234 -3.07 -14.38 2.89
N PHE A 235 -4.11 -13.54 2.81
CA PHE A 235 -5.31 -13.67 3.64
C PHE A 235 -6.09 -14.95 3.44
N PHE A 236 -6.05 -15.53 2.25
CA PHE A 236 -6.73 -16.80 1.97
C PHE A 236 -5.98 -17.99 2.59
N VAL A 237 -4.68 -17.84 2.82
CA VAL A 237 -3.81 -18.90 3.38
C VAL A 237 -3.56 -18.69 4.85
N MET A 238 -3.21 -17.47 5.24
CA MET A 238 -2.92 -17.08 6.62
C MET A 238 -3.62 -15.75 6.90
N PRO A 239 -4.32 -15.59 8.02
CA PRO A 239 -4.91 -14.32 8.41
C PRO A 239 -3.76 -13.32 8.68
N ALA A 240 -3.48 -12.48 7.71
CA ALA A 240 -2.26 -11.69 7.64
C ALA A 240 -2.46 -10.20 7.88
N LEU A 241 -3.67 -9.73 7.94
CA LEU A 241 -4.02 -8.35 8.24
C LEU A 241 -5.32 -8.25 9.03
N PRO A 242 -5.49 -7.15 9.74
CA PRO A 242 -6.61 -6.93 10.63
C PRO A 242 -7.89 -6.62 9.87
N THR A 243 -8.38 -7.50 9.04
CA THR A 243 -9.66 -7.31 8.35
C THR A 243 -10.77 -8.15 8.92
N TRP A 244 -10.41 -9.15 9.73
CA TRP A 244 -11.37 -10.16 10.13
C TRP A 244 -11.45 -10.28 11.64
N HIS A 245 -12.65 -10.21 12.16
CA HIS A 245 -13.01 -10.39 13.56
C HIS A 245 -12.55 -11.72 14.19
N LYS A 246 -12.08 -12.66 13.39
CA LYS A 246 -11.60 -13.98 13.85
C LYS A 246 -10.07 -14.04 14.08
N MET A 247 -9.34 -12.95 13.87
CA MET A 247 -7.90 -12.98 14.08
C MET A 247 -7.56 -12.82 15.55
N ASP A 248 -6.58 -13.61 16.00
CA ASP A 248 -6.05 -13.46 17.36
C ASP A 248 -5.20 -12.20 17.50
N ALA A 249 -5.50 -11.40 18.53
CA ALA A 249 -4.81 -10.13 18.77
C ALA A 249 -3.30 -10.32 19.01
N SER A 250 -2.90 -11.40 19.68
CA SER A 250 -1.48 -11.69 19.97
C SER A 250 -0.69 -11.92 18.69
N TYR A 251 -1.28 -12.67 17.73
CA TYR A 251 -0.68 -12.89 16.43
C TYR A 251 -0.52 -11.58 15.66
N VAL A 252 -1.56 -10.73 15.63
CA VAL A 252 -1.52 -9.45 14.93
C VAL A 252 -0.47 -8.52 15.55
N ILE A 253 -0.40 -8.46 16.88
CA ILE A 253 0.61 -7.65 17.58
C ILE A 253 2.03 -8.17 17.29
N ALA A 254 2.24 -9.49 17.29
CA ALA A 254 3.54 -10.08 16.91
C ALA A 254 3.91 -9.73 15.46
N PHE A 255 2.95 -9.83 14.54
CA PHE A 255 3.16 -9.43 13.15
C PHE A 255 3.57 -7.95 13.02
N ILE A 256 2.89 -7.05 13.72
CA ILE A 256 3.22 -5.61 13.72
C ILE A 256 4.64 -5.37 14.23
N TRP A 257 5.05 -6.03 15.32
CA TRP A 257 6.41 -5.87 15.85
C TRP A 257 7.48 -6.42 14.91
N ILE A 258 7.21 -7.49 14.17
CA ILE A 258 8.11 -7.98 13.13
C ILE A 258 8.26 -6.94 12.02
N GLU A 259 7.14 -6.39 11.53
CA GLU A 259 7.14 -5.36 10.51
C GLU A 259 7.94 -4.12 10.95
N VAL A 260 7.68 -3.62 12.15
CA VAL A 260 8.40 -2.48 12.75
C VAL A 260 9.90 -2.77 12.88
N SER A 261 10.26 -3.97 13.32
CA SER A 261 11.66 -4.39 13.46
C SER A 261 12.39 -4.41 12.12
N ILE A 262 11.76 -4.98 11.10
CA ILE A 262 12.32 -5.00 9.74
C ILE A 262 12.47 -3.58 9.19
N VAL A 263 11.47 -2.73 9.36
CA VAL A 263 11.54 -1.33 8.95
C VAL A 263 12.66 -0.58 9.69
N ALA A 264 12.83 -0.81 10.99
CA ALA A 264 13.94 -0.23 11.76
C ALA A 264 15.31 -0.67 11.19
N LEU A 265 15.49 -1.95 10.87
CA LEU A 265 16.70 -2.46 10.24
C LEU A 265 16.93 -1.82 8.85
N LEU A 266 15.89 -1.63 8.06
CA LEU A 266 15.99 -0.94 6.77
C LEU A 266 16.41 0.52 6.94
N LEU A 267 15.86 1.22 7.93
CA LEU A 267 16.24 2.61 8.24
C LEU A 267 17.70 2.71 8.72
N LEU A 268 18.14 1.79 9.56
CA LEU A 268 19.55 1.72 9.99
C LEU A 268 20.49 1.46 8.82
N ARG A 269 20.07 0.60 7.84
CA ARG A 269 20.91 0.21 6.71
C ARG A 269 20.93 1.25 5.58
N TYR A 270 19.80 1.89 5.27
CA TYR A 270 19.62 2.76 4.11
C TYR A 270 19.42 4.24 4.45
N GLY A 271 19.24 4.55 5.74
CA GLY A 271 19.00 5.91 6.23
C GLY A 271 17.58 6.42 5.94
N ALA A 272 17.17 7.40 6.73
CA ALA A 272 15.83 7.98 6.64
C ALA A 272 15.65 8.93 5.44
N LYS A 273 16.77 9.46 4.88
CA LYS A 273 16.71 10.47 3.81
C LYS A 273 16.25 9.88 2.49
N GLU A 274 16.93 8.85 1.99
CA GLU A 274 16.66 8.24 0.69
C GLU A 274 15.88 6.91 0.82
N LEU A 275 16.02 6.22 1.95
CA LEU A 275 15.47 4.88 2.19
C LEU A 275 15.77 3.96 0.99
N GLY A 276 17.04 3.96 0.56
CA GLY A 276 17.49 3.23 -0.62
C GLY A 276 18.95 3.52 -0.97
N THR A 277 19.45 2.87 -2.02
CA THR A 277 20.80 3.07 -2.56
C THR A 277 20.85 4.00 -3.77
N LYS A 278 19.71 4.49 -4.20
CA LYS A 278 19.53 5.41 -5.31
C LYS A 278 18.81 6.67 -4.82
N PRO A 279 18.89 7.79 -5.56
CA PRO A 279 18.04 8.94 -5.30
C PRO A 279 16.56 8.52 -5.31
N ARG A 280 15.81 8.96 -4.28
CA ARG A 280 14.39 8.63 -4.18
C ARG A 280 13.60 9.19 -5.36
N PRO A 281 12.65 8.43 -5.93
CA PRO A 281 11.80 8.92 -7.01
C PRO A 281 10.88 10.02 -6.49
N THR A 282 10.81 11.12 -7.22
CA THR A 282 9.84 12.20 -6.98
C THR A 282 8.79 12.20 -8.08
N TRP A 283 7.75 13.00 -7.91
CA TRP A 283 6.67 13.08 -8.89
C TRP A 283 7.13 13.46 -10.30
N PHE A 284 8.08 14.38 -10.40
CA PHE A 284 8.60 14.89 -11.68
C PHE A 284 9.84 14.14 -12.17
N ASN A 285 10.61 13.56 -11.24
CA ASN A 285 11.81 12.80 -11.54
C ASN A 285 11.61 11.35 -11.06
N ASN A 286 11.43 10.41 -11.99
CA ASN A 286 11.32 8.98 -11.68
C ASN A 286 12.67 8.36 -11.23
N GLY A 287 13.54 9.15 -10.59
CA GLY A 287 14.87 8.72 -10.16
C GLY A 287 15.86 8.53 -11.32
N ARG A 288 15.54 9.04 -12.50
CA ARG A 288 16.56 9.27 -13.53
C ARG A 288 17.44 10.41 -13.02
N SER A 289 18.68 10.12 -12.72
CA SER A 289 19.68 11.15 -12.48
C SER A 289 19.82 11.97 -13.78
N ASP A 290 19.86 13.28 -13.66
CA ASP A 290 20.12 14.22 -14.77
C ASP A 290 21.44 13.93 -15.51
N ALA A 291 22.27 13.03 -14.99
CA ALA A 291 23.47 12.47 -15.63
C ALA A 291 23.22 11.78 -16.98
N ALA A 292 21.97 11.51 -17.37
CA ALA A 292 21.66 10.99 -18.72
C ALA A 292 21.39 12.13 -19.71
N ASP A 293 20.92 13.30 -19.23
CA ASP A 293 20.70 14.48 -20.08
C ASP A 293 22.00 15.25 -20.35
N GLU A 294 22.97 15.24 -19.41
CA GLU A 294 24.29 15.81 -19.65
C GLU A 294 25.06 15.07 -20.76
N ARG A 295 24.84 13.76 -20.93
CA ARG A 295 25.49 12.99 -22.01
C ARG A 295 24.86 13.22 -23.39
N THR A 296 23.59 13.60 -23.43
CA THR A 296 22.90 13.95 -24.68
C THR A 296 23.13 15.42 -25.05
N GLY A 297 23.32 16.31 -24.09
CA GLY A 297 23.68 17.71 -24.33
C GLY A 297 25.13 17.90 -24.82
N ALA A 298 26.08 17.10 -24.30
CA ALA A 298 27.48 17.20 -24.70
C ALA A 298 27.76 16.67 -26.13
N VAL A 299 26.87 15.83 -26.69
CA VAL A 299 27.02 15.33 -28.06
C VAL A 299 26.54 16.36 -29.12
N THR A 300 25.70 17.34 -28.71
CA THR A 300 25.21 18.36 -29.64
C THR A 300 26.12 19.59 -29.75
N ASP A 301 26.95 19.86 -28.74
CA ASP A 301 27.89 20.99 -28.79
C ASP A 301 29.19 20.68 -29.59
N ASP A 302 29.66 19.43 -29.55
CA ASP A 302 30.84 19.03 -30.35
C ASP A 302 30.54 18.94 -31.88
N ALA A 303 29.28 18.83 -32.27
CA ALA A 303 28.90 18.81 -33.70
C ALA A 303 28.78 20.19 -34.31
N LEU A 304 28.74 21.28 -33.53
CA LEU A 304 28.66 22.64 -34.00
C LEU A 304 30.03 23.32 -34.12
N VAL A 305 31.08 22.76 -33.53
CA VAL A 305 32.45 23.32 -33.59
C VAL A 305 33.28 22.70 -34.75
N ALA A 306 32.82 21.64 -35.40
CA ALA A 306 33.55 20.94 -36.49
C ALA A 306 33.21 21.47 -37.90
N ASN A 307 32.35 22.49 -38.07
CA ASN A 307 31.97 23.06 -39.37
C ASN A 307 32.04 24.59 -39.38
N GLY A 308 33.03 25.20 -38.70
CA GLY A 308 33.37 26.62 -38.76
C GLY A 308 34.76 26.82 -39.32
#